data_efacaac469ceb127bb677d8fd3bb844c
#
_entry.id   efacaac469ceb127bb677d8fd3bb844c
#
_cell.length_a   1.000
_cell.length_b   1.000
_cell.length_c   1.000
_cell.angle_alpha   90.00
_cell.angle_beta   90.00
_cell.angle_gamma   90.00
#
_symmetry.space_group_name_H-M   'P 1'
#
loop_
_entity.id
_entity.type
_entity.pdbx_description
1 polymer ?
#
loop_
_entity_poly.entity_id
_entity_poly.type
_entity_poly.pdbx_seq_one_letter_code
_entity_poly.pdbx_strand_id
1 'polypeptide(L)'
;MESKFVEVKSTIARDKREVTISSHFQLQPENKPLHLVLCQFEPSFLTGVSIDSVIDDISKLGYNTSFIEKKLQEIGFENGMSSRKKTFILHDLLDYEIDDDFPRVTAESFKGGVLPVGITKITYTVDLSGIQVVSLLQGADNDI
;
A
#
# COMPACT_ATOMS: atom_id res chain seq x y z
N MET A 1 2.72 -0.38 -21.78
CA MET A 1 2.87 -0.27 -20.31
C MET A 1 3.00 -1.67 -19.74
N GLU A 2 4.10 -1.94 -19.10
CA GLU A 2 4.32 -3.24 -18.48
C GLU A 2 3.45 -3.38 -17.23
N SER A 3 2.68 -4.46 -17.12
CA SER A 3 1.82 -4.67 -15.97
C SER A 3 2.65 -5.13 -14.76
N LYS A 4 2.34 -4.60 -13.58
CA LYS A 4 3.00 -4.93 -12.32
C LYS A 4 1.98 -5.20 -11.22
N PHE A 5 2.41 -5.94 -10.20
CA PHE A 5 1.67 -6.04 -8.95
C PHE A 5 2.08 -4.90 -8.01
N VAL A 6 1.15 -4.42 -7.23
CA VAL A 6 1.40 -3.36 -6.25
C VAL A 6 0.83 -3.79 -4.90
N GLU A 7 1.69 -3.88 -3.90
CA GLU A 7 1.30 -3.96 -2.48
C GLU A 7 1.21 -2.55 -1.94
N VAL A 8 0.05 -2.16 -1.41
CA VAL A 8 -0.17 -0.81 -0.89
C VAL A 8 -0.15 -0.83 0.63
N LYS A 9 0.66 0.03 1.21
CA LYS A 9 0.72 0.28 2.65
C LYS A 9 0.47 1.77 2.91
N SER A 10 -0.05 2.10 4.08
CA SER A 10 -0.26 3.49 4.48
C SER A 10 0.21 3.73 5.90
N THR A 11 0.60 4.98 6.17
CA THR A 11 1.04 5.42 7.48
C THR A 11 0.65 6.87 7.72
N ILE A 12 0.43 7.23 8.98
CA ILE A 12 0.33 8.63 9.42
C ILE A 12 1.62 9.12 10.09
N ALA A 13 2.64 8.26 10.20
CA ALA A 13 3.96 8.64 10.69
C ALA A 13 4.76 9.31 9.58
N ARG A 14 5.26 10.52 9.84
CA ARG A 14 6.05 11.30 8.88
C ARG A 14 7.56 11.09 9.01
N ASP A 15 7.99 10.75 10.19
CA ASP A 15 9.40 10.58 10.58
C ASP A 15 9.88 9.14 10.48
N LYS A 16 8.97 8.20 10.22
CA LYS A 16 9.27 6.77 10.10
C LYS A 16 8.71 6.22 8.78
N ARG A 17 9.52 5.42 8.13
CA ARG A 17 9.13 4.64 6.95
C ARG A 17 9.15 3.16 7.29
N GLU A 18 8.32 2.79 8.25
CA GLU A 18 8.16 1.42 8.73
C GLU A 18 6.86 0.83 8.24
N VAL A 19 6.89 -0.39 7.73
CA VAL A 19 5.70 -1.11 7.28
C VAL A 19 5.64 -2.49 7.90
N THR A 20 4.43 -2.95 8.20
CA THR A 20 4.19 -4.32 8.66
C THR A 20 3.77 -5.18 7.48
N ILE A 21 4.47 -6.29 7.31
CA ILE A 21 4.18 -7.30 6.31
C ILE A 21 3.53 -8.48 7.03
N SER A 22 2.29 -8.78 6.68
CA SER A 22 1.44 -9.72 7.43
C SER A 22 1.54 -11.17 6.94
N SER A 23 2.33 -11.42 5.91
CA SER A 23 2.49 -12.75 5.32
C SER A 23 3.77 -12.83 4.53
N HIS A 24 4.41 -13.99 4.53
CA HIS A 24 5.58 -14.27 3.68
C HIS A 24 5.25 -14.28 2.18
N PHE A 25 3.96 -14.24 1.82
CA PHE A 25 3.52 -14.15 0.41
C PHE A 25 3.46 -12.71 -0.12
N GLN A 26 3.27 -11.71 0.76
CA GLN A 26 3.00 -10.34 0.32
C GLN A 26 4.13 -9.74 -0.51
N LEU A 27 5.38 -10.05 -0.19
CA LEU A 27 6.55 -9.53 -0.89
C LEU A 27 7.25 -10.59 -1.74
N GLN A 28 6.51 -11.60 -2.19
CA GLN A 28 7.02 -12.63 -3.09
C GLN A 28 6.57 -12.32 -4.53
N PRO A 29 7.48 -11.82 -5.39
CA PRO A 29 7.18 -11.67 -6.81
C PRO A 29 6.94 -13.04 -7.44
N GLU A 30 5.90 -13.13 -8.24
CA GLU A 30 5.61 -14.35 -9.00
C GLU A 30 6.06 -14.18 -10.46
N ASN A 31 5.13 -13.87 -11.35
CA ASN A 31 5.38 -13.78 -12.79
C ASN A 31 5.40 -12.32 -13.32
N LYS A 32 5.31 -11.35 -12.44
CA LYS A 32 5.32 -9.92 -12.77
C LYS A 32 6.15 -9.15 -11.75
N PRO A 33 6.70 -7.98 -12.14
CA PRO A 33 7.33 -7.09 -11.18
C PRO A 33 6.38 -6.74 -10.03
N LEU A 34 6.92 -6.70 -8.82
CA LEU A 34 6.19 -6.31 -7.62
C LEU A 34 6.76 -5.00 -7.09
N HIS A 35 5.87 -4.07 -6.79
CA HIS A 35 6.20 -2.81 -6.14
C HIS A 35 5.45 -2.70 -4.81
N LEU A 36 6.06 -2.06 -3.84
CA LEU A 36 5.41 -1.63 -2.61
C LEU A 36 5.24 -0.12 -2.68
N VAL A 37 4.01 0.34 -2.54
CA VAL A 37 3.72 1.78 -2.49
C VAL A 37 3.30 2.15 -1.08
N LEU A 38 4.08 3.03 -0.45
CA LEU A 38 3.78 3.59 0.86
C LEU A 38 3.10 4.94 0.70
N CYS A 39 1.86 5.02 1.18
CA CYS A 39 1.10 6.27 1.23
C CYS A 39 1.33 6.94 2.58
N GLN A 40 1.91 8.14 2.57
CA GLN A 40 2.09 8.94 3.78
C GLN A 40 0.97 9.97 3.91
N PHE A 41 0.13 9.80 4.92
CA PHE A 41 -1.02 10.66 5.19
C PHE A 41 -0.85 11.46 6.48
N GLU A 42 -1.53 12.59 6.55
CA GLU A 42 -1.74 13.35 7.79
C GLU A 42 -3.24 13.58 8.00
N PRO A 43 -3.79 13.26 9.17
CA PRO A 43 -5.18 13.61 9.49
C PRO A 43 -5.41 15.12 9.38
N SER A 44 -6.50 15.53 8.76
CA SER A 44 -6.88 16.92 8.59
C SER A 44 -8.36 17.12 8.91
N PHE A 45 -8.73 18.26 9.46
CA PHE A 45 -10.14 18.58 9.76
C PHE A 45 -10.85 19.33 8.63
N LEU A 46 -10.10 19.97 7.73
CA LEU A 46 -10.67 20.91 6.79
C LEU A 46 -10.44 20.58 5.32
N THR A 47 -9.35 19.91 5.00
CA THR A 47 -8.93 19.66 3.62
C THR A 47 -8.39 18.25 3.45
N GLY A 48 -8.26 17.82 2.22
CA GLY A 48 -7.67 16.54 1.87
C GLY A 48 -8.66 15.57 1.26
N VAL A 49 -8.29 14.29 1.27
CA VAL A 49 -9.08 13.20 0.71
C VAL A 49 -9.74 12.38 1.81
N SER A 50 -10.92 11.86 1.53
CA SER A 50 -11.64 10.89 2.36
C SER A 50 -11.92 9.63 1.54
N ILE A 51 -12.37 8.57 2.21
CA ILE A 51 -12.81 7.36 1.49
C ILE A 51 -13.88 7.72 0.47
N ASP A 52 -14.89 8.49 0.89
CA ASP A 52 -15.99 8.88 0.00
C ASP A 52 -15.51 9.74 -1.17
N SER A 53 -14.60 10.69 -0.96
CA SER A 53 -14.10 11.54 -2.04
C SER A 53 -13.25 10.76 -3.05
N VAL A 54 -12.44 9.80 -2.60
CA VAL A 54 -11.63 8.95 -3.49
C VAL A 54 -12.54 8.05 -4.34
N ILE A 55 -13.57 7.46 -3.75
CA ILE A 55 -14.55 6.65 -4.50
C ILE A 55 -15.26 7.50 -5.55
N ASP A 56 -15.65 8.72 -5.21
CA ASP A 56 -16.29 9.65 -6.12
C ASP A 56 -15.37 10.01 -7.30
N ASP A 57 -14.11 10.28 -7.04
CA ASP A 57 -13.11 10.55 -8.08
C ASP A 57 -12.91 9.36 -9.01
N ILE A 58 -12.82 8.15 -8.46
CA ILE A 58 -12.71 6.92 -9.26
C ILE A 58 -13.95 6.74 -10.15
N SER A 59 -15.13 6.99 -9.61
CA SER A 59 -16.39 6.94 -10.36
C SER A 59 -16.41 7.97 -11.49
N LYS A 60 -15.95 9.20 -11.25
CA LYS A 60 -15.87 10.26 -12.27
C LYS A 60 -14.91 9.92 -13.39
N LEU A 61 -13.91 9.11 -13.13
CA LEU A 61 -12.98 8.59 -14.14
C LEU A 61 -13.61 7.48 -15.01
N GLY A 62 -14.83 7.06 -14.71
CA GLY A 62 -15.57 6.05 -15.47
C GLY A 62 -15.39 4.61 -14.97
N TYR A 63 -14.73 4.40 -13.84
CA TYR A 63 -14.57 3.07 -13.26
C TYR A 63 -15.77 2.67 -12.41
N ASN A 64 -16.11 1.37 -12.44
CA ASN A 64 -17.14 0.81 -11.57
C ASN A 64 -16.59 0.65 -10.15
N THR A 65 -17.25 1.26 -9.17
CA THR A 65 -16.84 1.26 -7.76
C THR A 65 -17.52 0.19 -6.91
N SER A 66 -18.37 -0.66 -7.49
CA SER A 66 -19.14 -1.66 -6.73
C SER A 66 -18.25 -2.65 -5.97
N PHE A 67 -17.13 -3.04 -6.55
CA PHE A 67 -16.18 -3.95 -5.90
C PHE A 67 -15.53 -3.29 -4.67
N ILE A 68 -15.14 -2.02 -4.79
CA ILE A 68 -14.55 -1.24 -3.69
C ILE A 68 -15.57 -1.09 -2.56
N GLU A 69 -16.81 -0.74 -2.87
CA GLU A 69 -17.89 -0.62 -1.89
C GLU A 69 -18.13 -1.94 -1.14
N LYS A 70 -18.18 -3.04 -1.86
CA LYS A 70 -18.31 -4.36 -1.25
C LYS A 70 -17.17 -4.67 -0.28
N LYS A 71 -15.93 -4.39 -0.67
CA LYS A 71 -14.77 -4.60 0.18
C LYS A 71 -14.79 -3.71 1.43
N LEU A 72 -15.21 -2.47 1.29
CA LEU A 72 -15.36 -1.56 2.43
C LEU A 72 -16.41 -2.08 3.43
N GLN A 73 -17.54 -2.58 2.95
CA GLN A 73 -18.56 -3.18 3.80
C GLN A 73 -18.03 -4.41 4.55
N GLU A 74 -17.29 -5.28 3.86
CA GLU A 74 -16.69 -6.48 4.47
C GLU A 74 -15.76 -6.16 5.64
N ILE A 75 -15.09 -5.01 5.63
CA ILE A 75 -14.20 -4.55 6.71
C ILE A 75 -14.84 -3.56 7.67
N GLY A 76 -16.16 -3.34 7.56
CA GLY A 76 -16.92 -2.53 8.50
C GLY A 76 -17.08 -1.05 8.15
N PHE A 77 -16.71 -0.62 6.94
CA PHE A 77 -16.93 0.74 6.47
C PHE A 77 -18.19 0.81 5.60
N GLU A 78 -19.34 0.90 6.24
CA GLU A 78 -20.63 0.97 5.53
C GLU A 78 -20.87 2.37 4.95
N ASN A 79 -21.66 2.43 3.88
CA ASN A 79 -22.06 3.68 3.25
C ASN A 79 -22.78 4.59 4.25
N GLY A 80 -22.41 5.88 4.26
CA GLY A 80 -22.98 6.88 5.16
C GLY A 80 -22.30 6.99 6.53
N MET A 81 -21.34 6.13 6.86
CA MET A 81 -20.58 6.23 8.12
C MET A 81 -19.69 7.47 8.14
N SER A 82 -19.63 8.14 9.29
CA SER A 82 -18.80 9.34 9.49
C SER A 82 -17.31 9.06 9.30
N SER A 83 -16.84 7.85 9.61
CA SER A 83 -15.46 7.43 9.37
C SER A 83 -15.02 7.50 7.91
N ARG A 84 -15.95 7.31 6.97
CA ARG A 84 -15.70 7.44 5.53
C ARG A 84 -15.52 8.90 5.08
N LYS A 85 -15.90 9.86 5.90
CA LYS A 85 -15.82 11.31 5.63
C LYS A 85 -14.61 11.96 6.28
N LYS A 86 -13.86 11.25 7.12
CA LYS A 86 -12.61 11.75 7.69
C LYS A 86 -11.64 12.09 6.58
N THR A 87 -11.02 13.26 6.68
CA THR A 87 -10.10 13.77 5.67
C THR A 87 -8.65 13.60 6.08
N PHE A 88 -7.82 13.36 5.08
CA PHE A 88 -6.38 13.19 5.22
C PHE A 88 -5.68 13.95 4.10
N ILE A 89 -4.57 14.57 4.43
CA ILE A 89 -3.66 15.14 3.42
C ILE A 89 -2.68 14.05 3.02
N LEU A 90 -2.59 13.77 1.72
CA LEU A 90 -1.57 12.89 1.17
C LEU A 90 -0.28 13.67 0.98
N HIS A 91 0.73 13.37 1.79
CA HIS A 91 2.03 14.03 1.71
C HIS A 91 2.94 13.42 0.67
N ASP A 92 2.94 12.10 0.56
CA ASP A 92 3.78 11.42 -0.44
C ASP A 92 3.22 10.04 -0.79
N LEU A 93 3.57 9.61 -2.00
CA LEU A 93 3.40 8.23 -2.51
C LEU A 93 4.79 7.71 -2.87
N LEU A 94 5.31 6.84 -2.03
CA LEU A 94 6.66 6.31 -2.14
C LEU A 94 6.63 4.94 -2.79
N ASP A 95 7.24 4.81 -3.95
CA ASP A 95 7.29 3.58 -4.75
C ASP A 95 8.63 2.87 -4.57
N TYR A 96 8.58 1.65 -4.05
CA TYR A 96 9.74 0.78 -3.83
C TYR A 96 9.62 -0.44 -4.76
N GLU A 97 10.62 -0.66 -5.59
CA GLU A 97 10.71 -1.90 -6.36
C GLU A 97 11.14 -3.05 -5.43
N ILE A 98 10.41 -4.16 -5.48
CA ILE A 98 10.73 -5.36 -4.71
C ILE A 98 11.65 -6.24 -5.55
N ASP A 99 12.93 -6.02 -5.40
CA ASP A 99 13.99 -6.79 -6.04
C ASP A 99 14.67 -7.75 -5.04
N ASP A 100 15.74 -8.40 -5.47
CA ASP A 100 16.46 -9.36 -4.63
C ASP A 100 17.16 -8.70 -3.43
N ASP A 101 17.44 -7.39 -3.52
CA ASP A 101 18.08 -6.62 -2.45
C ASP A 101 17.07 -6.04 -1.44
N PHE A 102 15.78 -6.07 -1.77
CA PHE A 102 14.75 -5.57 -0.86
C PHE A 102 14.61 -6.48 0.37
N PRO A 103 14.64 -5.93 1.60
CA PRO A 103 14.53 -6.72 2.83
C PRO A 103 13.14 -7.36 2.95
N ARG A 104 13.10 -8.66 2.84
CA ARG A 104 11.85 -9.43 2.86
C ARG A 104 12.07 -10.83 3.41
N VAL A 105 11.00 -11.41 3.94
CA VAL A 105 10.93 -12.82 4.32
C VAL A 105 9.90 -13.50 3.44
N THR A 106 10.35 -14.47 2.65
CA THR A 106 9.51 -15.30 1.78
C THR A 106 9.78 -16.77 2.07
N ALA A 107 9.07 -17.68 1.42
CA ALA A 107 9.38 -19.11 1.53
C ALA A 107 10.83 -19.41 1.15
N GLU A 108 11.37 -18.69 0.18
CA GLU A 108 12.77 -18.80 -0.29
C GLU A 108 13.80 -18.42 0.77
N SER A 109 13.40 -17.67 1.80
CA SER A 109 14.28 -17.33 2.95
C SER A 109 14.59 -18.52 3.83
N PHE A 110 13.90 -19.63 3.66
CA PHE A 110 14.07 -20.85 4.45
C PHE A 110 14.68 -21.97 3.63
N LYS A 111 15.36 -22.88 4.33
CA LYS A 111 15.99 -24.05 3.71
C LYS A 111 14.96 -24.88 2.94
N GLY A 112 15.24 -25.18 1.70
CA GLY A 112 14.37 -25.95 0.82
C GLY A 112 13.19 -25.16 0.26
N GLY A 113 13.12 -23.84 0.46
CA GLY A 113 12.06 -22.99 -0.07
C GLY A 113 10.70 -23.20 0.59
N VAL A 114 10.66 -23.75 1.80
CA VAL A 114 9.44 -24.02 2.55
C VAL A 114 9.56 -23.53 3.99
N LEU A 115 8.44 -23.14 4.57
CA LEU A 115 8.40 -22.77 5.99
C LEU A 115 8.75 -23.96 6.87
N PRO A 116 9.44 -23.74 8.00
CA PRO A 116 9.63 -24.78 9.00
C PRO A 116 8.30 -25.42 9.44
N VAL A 117 8.32 -26.72 9.70
CA VAL A 117 7.14 -27.46 10.14
C VAL A 117 6.55 -26.81 11.40
N GLY A 118 5.24 -26.58 11.40
CA GLY A 118 4.53 -25.94 12.50
C GLY A 118 4.46 -24.41 12.42
N ILE A 119 5.19 -23.76 11.52
CA ILE A 119 5.05 -22.33 11.27
C ILE A 119 4.02 -22.13 10.15
N THR A 120 2.89 -21.52 10.49
CA THR A 120 1.78 -21.31 9.56
C THR A 120 1.67 -19.87 9.08
N LYS A 121 2.24 -18.91 9.82
CA LYS A 121 2.18 -17.49 9.50
C LYS A 121 3.42 -16.77 9.99
N ILE A 122 3.88 -15.81 9.20
CA ILE A 122 4.97 -14.90 9.56
C ILE A 122 4.47 -13.48 9.38
N THR A 123 4.69 -12.66 10.41
CA THR A 123 4.47 -11.21 10.37
C THR A 123 5.77 -10.54 10.76
N TYR A 124 6.18 -9.51 10.02
CA TYR A 124 7.42 -8.80 10.30
C TYR A 124 7.32 -7.34 9.89
N THR A 125 8.19 -6.52 10.42
CA THR A 125 8.27 -5.08 10.14
C THR A 125 9.53 -4.79 9.33
N VAL A 126 9.41 -3.94 8.32
CA VAL A 126 10.52 -3.49 7.50
C VAL A 126 10.70 -1.99 7.69
N ASP A 127 11.93 -1.58 7.96
CA ASP A 127 12.35 -0.18 7.94
C ASP A 127 12.83 0.16 6.51
N LEU A 128 12.09 1.07 5.87
CA LEU A 128 12.34 1.48 4.48
C LEU A 128 13.30 2.66 4.36
N SER A 129 13.82 3.22 5.47
CA SER A 129 14.56 4.48 5.49
C SER A 129 15.83 4.49 4.63
N GLY A 130 16.50 3.37 4.49
CA GLY A 130 17.74 3.26 3.70
C GLY A 130 17.56 2.69 2.31
N ILE A 131 16.32 2.50 1.86
CA ILE A 131 16.01 1.81 0.61
C ILE A 131 15.73 2.84 -0.48
N GLN A 132 16.23 2.57 -1.69
CA GLN A 132 16.00 3.41 -2.86
C GLN A 132 14.51 3.51 -3.16
N VAL A 133 14.04 4.74 -3.39
CA VAL A 133 12.63 5.05 -3.53
C VAL A 133 12.41 6.09 -4.62
N VAL A 134 11.23 6.03 -5.27
CA VAL A 134 10.75 7.05 -6.20
C VAL A 134 9.48 7.67 -5.61
N SER A 135 9.45 9.01 -5.50
CA SER A 135 8.21 9.72 -5.16
C SER A 135 7.34 9.87 -6.39
N LEU A 136 6.13 9.31 -6.35
CA LEU A 136 5.18 9.41 -7.47
C LEU A 136 4.51 10.79 -7.55
N LEU A 137 4.47 11.55 -6.45
CA LEU A 137 3.92 12.91 -6.45
C LEU A 137 4.89 13.93 -7.01
N GLN A 138 6.20 13.79 -6.75
CA GLN A 138 7.23 14.70 -7.25
C GLN A 138 7.47 14.54 -8.75
N GLY A 139 7.20 13.35 -9.32
CA GLY A 139 7.30 13.10 -10.75
C GLY A 139 6.21 13.78 -11.59
N ALA A 140 5.06 14.10 -10.97
CA ALA A 140 3.94 14.76 -11.66
C ALA A 140 4.15 16.26 -11.86
N ASP A 141 4.99 16.92 -11.07
CA ASP A 141 5.28 18.35 -11.15
C ASP A 141 6.30 18.70 -12.26
N ASN A 142 6.93 17.72 -12.86
CA ASN A 142 7.95 17.91 -13.91
C ASN A 142 7.41 17.78 -15.34
N ASP A 143 6.13 17.48 -15.52
CA ASP A 143 5.47 17.32 -16.82
C ASP A 143 4.64 18.56 -17.24
N ILE A 144 4.97 19.71 -16.71
CA ILE A 144 4.38 20.99 -17.13
C ILE A 144 5.37 21.78 -17.99
#